data_fe766df707601c52894a3131f6212a2d
#
_entry.id   fe766df707601c52894a3131f6212a2d
#
_cell.length_a   1.000
_cell.length_b   1.000
_cell.length_c   1.000
_cell.angle_alpha   90.00
_cell.angle_beta   90.00
_cell.angle_gamma   90.00
#
_symmetry.space_group_name_H-M   'P 1'
#
loop_
_entity.id
_entity.type
_entity.pdbx_description
1 polymer ?
#
loop_
_entity_poly.entity_id
_entity_poly.type
_entity_poly.pdbx_seq_one_letter_code
_entity_poly.pdbx_strand_id
1 'polypeptide(L)'
;MAAAEGAIVRKEPRQGKGNVIRAMFEDIDADVYVMADGDDTYPADAAPAMVDKVLEGYDMVIGDRLSSTYFQENKRPFHNFGNRLVRGSINGLFHANVTDIMTGYRAFSFTFVKTYPVLSRGFEVETEMTIHSLNNNLRLYEMPIQYRDRPEGSVSKLDTVGDGIKVMGTIFRMIREYKPLPFFGGIGCVLGVLGVVLCGTVTVDFWNTGMVARFPTLIGAVMLVIAGLLLFVTGVVLDVMAKNDRKAFIVESNSFAMLRRR
;
A
#
# COMPACT_ATOMS: atom_id res chain seq x y z
N MET A 1 -6.86 33.18 6.11
CA MET A 1 -7.72 32.93 4.94
C MET A 1 -8.73 31.82 5.26
N ALA A 2 -8.38 30.55 5.39
CA ALA A 2 -9.38 29.47 5.61
C ALA A 2 -10.34 29.71 6.80
N ALA A 3 -9.84 30.15 7.97
CA ALA A 3 -10.69 30.47 9.12
C ALA A 3 -11.62 31.68 8.85
N ALA A 4 -11.24 32.61 7.98
CA ALA A 4 -12.08 33.74 7.61
C ALA A 4 -13.28 33.33 6.72
N GLU A 5 -13.15 32.21 6.02
CA GLU A 5 -14.20 31.58 5.21
C GLU A 5 -15.02 30.55 6.00
N GLY A 6 -14.91 30.55 7.35
CA GLY A 6 -15.70 29.67 8.22
C GLY A 6 -15.13 28.27 8.41
N ALA A 7 -13.94 27.98 7.88
CA ALA A 7 -13.32 26.65 8.07
C ALA A 7 -12.77 26.49 9.50
N ILE A 8 -12.95 25.31 10.08
CA ILE A 8 -12.32 24.92 11.34
C ILE A 8 -10.85 24.59 11.06
N VAL A 9 -9.95 25.43 11.56
CA VAL A 9 -8.52 25.25 11.37
C VAL A 9 -7.92 24.47 12.54
N ARG A 10 -7.32 23.32 12.26
CA ARG A 10 -6.57 22.51 13.22
C ARG A 10 -5.07 22.61 12.90
N LYS A 11 -4.26 22.73 13.93
CA LYS A 11 -2.80 22.78 13.80
C LYS A 11 -2.21 21.45 14.30
N GLU A 12 -1.61 20.70 13.38
CA GLU A 12 -0.86 19.49 13.72
C GLU A 12 0.63 19.85 13.86
N PRO A 13 1.24 19.68 15.05
CA PRO A 13 2.65 20.03 15.27
C PRO A 13 3.62 19.04 14.62
N ARG A 14 3.18 17.80 14.36
CA ARG A 14 4.02 16.76 13.74
C ARG A 14 3.98 16.91 12.22
N GLN A 15 5.14 17.12 11.61
CA GLN A 15 5.24 17.25 10.16
C GLN A 15 4.89 15.94 9.45
N GLY A 16 4.09 16.02 8.37
CA GLY A 16 3.75 14.92 7.48
C GLY A 16 2.24 14.77 7.27
N LYS A 17 1.84 14.46 6.03
CA LYS A 17 0.43 14.34 5.62
C LYS A 17 -0.31 13.27 6.42
N GLY A 18 0.31 12.12 6.66
CA GLY A 18 -0.29 11.05 7.44
C GLY A 18 -0.58 11.45 8.90
N ASN A 19 0.26 12.28 9.52
CA ASN A 19 -0.02 12.77 10.87
C ASN A 19 -1.25 13.68 10.91
N VAL A 20 -1.42 14.53 9.90
CA VAL A 20 -2.61 15.39 9.76
C VAL A 20 -3.86 14.55 9.58
N ILE A 21 -3.82 13.56 8.68
CA ILE A 21 -4.97 12.68 8.42
C ILE A 21 -5.35 11.90 9.67
N ARG A 22 -4.36 11.36 10.42
CA ARG A 22 -4.61 10.68 11.69
C ARG A 22 -5.36 11.56 12.67
N ALA A 23 -4.86 12.78 12.92
CA ALA A 23 -5.49 13.70 13.83
C ALA A 23 -6.91 14.07 13.39
N MET A 24 -7.14 14.27 12.08
CA MET A 24 -8.47 14.58 11.56
C MET A 24 -9.43 13.39 11.66
N PHE A 25 -8.98 12.17 11.44
CA PHE A 25 -9.81 10.96 11.59
C PHE A 25 -10.17 10.68 13.04
N GLU A 26 -9.30 11.05 13.98
CA GLU A 26 -9.58 10.98 15.42
C GLU A 26 -10.56 12.08 15.86
N ASP A 27 -10.33 13.33 15.44
CA ASP A 27 -11.04 14.51 15.92
C ASP A 27 -12.43 14.69 15.31
N ILE A 28 -12.64 14.23 14.06
CA ILE A 28 -13.88 14.50 13.32
C ILE A 28 -14.80 13.28 13.41
N ASP A 29 -16.07 13.55 13.69
CA ASP A 29 -17.14 12.56 13.65
C ASP A 29 -18.18 12.97 12.59
N ALA A 30 -18.30 12.16 11.53
CA ALA A 30 -19.18 12.42 10.40
C ALA A 30 -19.63 11.10 9.74
N ASP A 31 -20.73 11.14 8.97
CA ASP A 31 -21.22 9.98 8.23
C ASP A 31 -20.37 9.66 7.03
N VAL A 32 -19.89 10.69 6.35
CA VAL A 32 -19.01 10.62 5.19
C VAL A 32 -17.89 11.64 5.33
N TYR A 33 -16.70 11.25 4.97
CA TYR A 33 -15.52 12.11 4.99
C TYR A 33 -15.03 12.34 3.57
N VAL A 34 -14.71 13.58 3.22
CA VAL A 34 -14.06 13.90 1.94
C VAL A 34 -12.70 14.51 2.24
N MET A 35 -11.66 13.91 1.70
CA MET A 35 -10.29 14.38 1.79
C MET A 35 -9.88 15.01 0.45
N ALA A 36 -9.32 16.21 0.50
CA ALA A 36 -8.73 16.89 -0.65
C ALA A 36 -7.46 17.63 -0.24
N ASP A 37 -6.51 17.79 -1.16
CA ASP A 37 -5.35 18.63 -0.96
C ASP A 37 -5.75 20.11 -1.08
N GLY A 38 -5.13 20.98 -0.30
CA GLY A 38 -5.45 22.42 -0.26
C GLY A 38 -4.75 23.27 -1.34
N ASP A 39 -4.39 22.68 -2.48
CA ASP A 39 -3.62 23.32 -3.56
C ASP A 39 -4.46 23.62 -4.81
N ASP A 40 -5.79 23.57 -4.67
CA ASP A 40 -6.79 23.85 -5.72
C ASP A 40 -6.65 22.99 -7.00
N THR A 41 -6.04 21.80 -6.86
CA THR A 41 -5.89 20.88 -7.99
C THR A 41 -7.11 19.99 -8.19
N TYR A 42 -7.96 19.86 -7.18
CA TYR A 42 -9.17 19.02 -7.20
C TYR A 42 -10.45 19.84 -7.30
N PRO A 43 -11.38 19.44 -8.19
CA PRO A 43 -12.65 20.16 -8.36
C PRO A 43 -13.58 19.91 -7.18
N ALA A 44 -13.99 20.98 -6.49
CA ALA A 44 -14.90 20.88 -5.34
C ALA A 44 -16.31 20.38 -5.74
N ASP A 45 -16.73 20.59 -6.97
CA ASP A 45 -18.00 20.16 -7.55
C ASP A 45 -18.13 18.64 -7.70
N ALA A 46 -17.02 17.91 -7.69
CA ALA A 46 -17.03 16.45 -7.68
C ALA A 46 -17.34 15.84 -6.29
N ALA A 47 -17.17 16.60 -5.19
CA ALA A 47 -17.36 16.10 -3.84
C ALA A 47 -18.77 15.54 -3.56
N PRO A 48 -19.89 16.18 -3.98
CA PRO A 48 -21.24 15.63 -3.76
C PRO A 48 -21.40 14.25 -4.38
N ALA A 49 -20.95 14.06 -5.62
CA ALA A 49 -21.05 12.77 -6.31
C ALA A 49 -20.20 11.68 -5.62
N MET A 50 -19.05 12.03 -5.04
CA MET A 50 -18.24 11.11 -4.23
C MET A 50 -18.96 10.72 -2.94
N VAL A 51 -19.62 11.68 -2.28
CA VAL A 51 -20.44 11.44 -1.08
C VAL A 51 -21.59 10.49 -1.40
N ASP A 52 -22.30 10.70 -2.50
CA ASP A 52 -23.40 9.83 -2.92
C ASP A 52 -22.93 8.39 -3.10
N LYS A 53 -21.76 8.16 -3.67
CA LYS A 53 -21.17 6.82 -3.80
C LYS A 53 -20.87 6.17 -2.46
N VAL A 54 -20.40 6.92 -1.49
CA VAL A 54 -20.21 6.39 -0.12
C VAL A 54 -21.57 6.02 0.50
N LEU A 55 -22.60 6.85 0.30
CA LEU A 55 -23.96 6.57 0.79
C LEU A 55 -24.61 5.37 0.09
N GLU A 56 -24.24 5.06 -1.16
CA GLU A 56 -24.61 3.82 -1.86
C GLU A 56 -23.94 2.57 -1.23
N GLY A 57 -23.03 2.75 -0.26
CA GLY A 57 -22.39 1.69 0.51
C GLY A 57 -20.97 1.33 0.06
N TYR A 58 -20.28 2.20 -0.68
CA TYR A 58 -18.84 2.08 -0.88
C TYR A 58 -18.07 2.57 0.35
N ASP A 59 -17.01 1.87 0.71
CA ASP A 59 -16.18 2.21 1.88
C ASP A 59 -15.18 3.32 1.56
N MET A 60 -14.65 3.32 0.34
CA MET A 60 -13.75 4.36 -0.17
C MET A 60 -14.05 4.66 -1.64
N VAL A 61 -14.15 5.95 -1.95
CA VAL A 61 -14.25 6.48 -3.32
C VAL A 61 -12.95 7.20 -3.65
N ILE A 62 -12.36 6.86 -4.77
CA ILE A 62 -11.09 7.41 -5.27
C ILE A 62 -11.39 8.35 -6.43
N GLY A 63 -10.98 9.59 -6.36
CA GLY A 63 -11.01 10.52 -7.47
C GLY A 63 -9.88 10.20 -8.46
N ASP A 64 -10.22 9.53 -9.55
CA ASP A 64 -9.25 9.10 -10.57
C ASP A 64 -8.91 10.25 -11.52
N ARG A 65 -7.67 10.76 -11.40
CA ARG A 65 -7.11 11.79 -12.27
C ARG A 65 -6.61 11.21 -13.59
N LEU A 66 -6.14 9.97 -13.57
CA LEU A 66 -5.39 9.36 -14.66
C LEU A 66 -6.28 9.00 -15.86
N SER A 67 -7.58 8.78 -15.62
CA SER A 67 -8.57 8.51 -16.68
C SER A 67 -9.07 9.77 -17.40
N SER A 68 -8.67 10.97 -16.98
CA SER A 68 -9.15 12.23 -17.56
C SER A 68 -8.02 13.02 -18.26
N THR A 69 -7.73 14.23 -17.79
CA THR A 69 -6.83 15.19 -18.46
C THR A 69 -5.38 15.14 -17.98
N TYR A 70 -5.08 14.39 -16.91
CA TYR A 70 -3.78 14.38 -16.23
C TYR A 70 -2.57 14.15 -17.14
N PHE A 71 -2.66 13.20 -18.10
CA PHE A 71 -1.55 12.90 -19.01
C PHE A 71 -1.36 13.94 -20.12
N GLN A 72 -2.36 14.77 -20.39
CA GLN A 72 -2.23 15.86 -21.36
C GLN A 72 -1.47 17.03 -20.75
N GLU A 73 -1.60 17.22 -19.44
CA GLU A 73 -1.05 18.36 -18.69
C GLU A 73 0.30 18.04 -18.03
N ASN A 74 0.51 16.80 -17.54
CA ASN A 74 1.74 16.39 -16.85
C ASN A 74 2.70 15.58 -17.75
N LYS A 75 3.60 16.23 -18.45
CA LYS A 75 4.60 15.64 -19.38
C LYS A 75 5.88 15.14 -18.67
N ARG A 76 5.86 14.75 -17.39
CA ARG A 76 7.05 14.30 -16.66
C ARG A 76 7.23 12.77 -16.77
N PRO A 77 8.16 12.25 -17.63
CA PRO A 77 8.26 10.83 -17.96
C PRO A 77 8.60 9.94 -16.75
N PHE A 78 9.43 10.39 -15.83
CA PHE A 78 9.87 9.60 -14.67
C PHE A 78 8.80 9.49 -13.57
N HIS A 79 7.96 10.48 -13.40
CA HIS A 79 6.84 10.44 -12.45
C HIS A 79 5.79 9.40 -12.86
N ASN A 80 5.54 9.28 -14.15
CA ASN A 80 4.64 8.29 -14.72
C ASN A 80 5.16 6.85 -14.57
N PHE A 81 6.49 6.65 -14.60
CA PHE A 81 7.09 5.33 -14.38
C PHE A 81 6.89 4.83 -12.95
N GLY A 82 7.14 5.69 -11.93
CA GLY A 82 6.90 5.36 -10.53
C GLY A 82 5.45 4.98 -10.24
N ASN A 83 4.50 5.78 -10.74
CA ASN A 83 3.07 5.48 -10.61
C ASN A 83 2.67 4.15 -11.26
N ARG A 84 3.19 3.84 -12.46
CA ARG A 84 2.94 2.57 -13.14
C ARG A 84 3.50 1.39 -12.36
N LEU A 85 4.69 1.53 -11.78
CA LEU A 85 5.34 0.49 -11.01
C LEU A 85 4.55 0.18 -9.73
N VAL A 86 4.19 1.21 -8.94
CA VAL A 86 3.35 1.06 -7.74
C VAL A 86 2.02 0.43 -8.09
N ARG A 87 1.33 0.97 -9.09
CA ARG A 87 0.03 0.46 -9.55
C ARG A 87 0.13 -1.00 -10.00
N GLY A 88 1.11 -1.32 -10.85
CA GLY A 88 1.32 -2.69 -11.34
C GLY A 88 1.61 -3.67 -10.21
N SER A 89 2.43 -3.27 -9.23
CA SER A 89 2.75 -4.09 -8.07
C SER A 89 1.52 -4.35 -7.18
N ILE A 90 0.73 -3.32 -6.88
CA ILE A 90 -0.46 -3.45 -6.06
C ILE A 90 -1.54 -4.27 -6.77
N ASN A 91 -1.83 -3.94 -8.03
CA ASN A 91 -2.84 -4.67 -8.80
C ASN A 91 -2.46 -6.14 -8.98
N GLY A 92 -1.18 -6.44 -9.26
CA GLY A 92 -0.70 -7.82 -9.34
C GLY A 92 -0.76 -8.57 -8.00
N LEU A 93 -0.42 -7.90 -6.89
CA LEU A 93 -0.38 -8.50 -5.56
C LEU A 93 -1.77 -8.82 -5.00
N PHE A 94 -2.75 -7.94 -5.26
CA PHE A 94 -4.11 -8.04 -4.73
C PHE A 94 -5.14 -8.50 -5.78
N HIS A 95 -4.71 -8.79 -7.03
CA HIS A 95 -5.59 -9.11 -8.16
C HIS A 95 -6.68 -8.05 -8.36
N ALA A 96 -6.29 -6.79 -8.19
CA ALA A 96 -7.14 -5.61 -8.29
C ALA A 96 -6.92 -4.89 -9.63
N ASN A 97 -7.77 -3.92 -9.92
CA ASN A 97 -7.64 -3.06 -11.10
C ASN A 97 -7.87 -1.59 -10.70
N VAL A 98 -7.04 -1.08 -9.78
CA VAL A 98 -7.09 0.31 -9.34
C VAL A 98 -6.23 1.16 -10.27
N THR A 99 -6.79 2.28 -10.74
CA THR A 99 -6.15 3.16 -11.73
C THR A 99 -5.27 4.22 -11.06
N ASP A 100 -5.82 5.00 -10.10
CA ASP A 100 -5.11 6.07 -9.42
C ASP A 100 -4.92 5.80 -7.92
N ILE A 101 -3.79 5.20 -7.57
CA ILE A 101 -3.47 4.82 -6.19
C ILE A 101 -2.96 6.00 -5.36
N MET A 102 -2.37 7.01 -6.01
CA MET A 102 -1.64 8.10 -5.35
C MET A 102 -2.42 9.42 -5.32
N THR A 103 -3.70 9.42 -5.67
CA THR A 103 -4.55 10.62 -5.56
C THR A 103 -4.86 10.94 -4.10
N GLY A 104 -4.81 12.24 -3.77
CA GLY A 104 -5.24 12.77 -2.47
C GLY A 104 -6.74 13.07 -2.37
N TYR A 105 -7.50 12.97 -3.48
CA TYR A 105 -8.94 13.23 -3.48
C TYR A 105 -9.72 11.94 -3.26
N ARG A 106 -10.27 11.79 -2.06
CA ARG A 106 -10.96 10.57 -1.65
C ARG A 106 -12.15 10.88 -0.78
N ALA A 107 -13.18 10.03 -0.87
CA ALA A 107 -14.26 10.02 0.11
C ALA A 107 -14.29 8.67 0.84
N PHE A 108 -14.71 8.69 2.10
CA PHE A 108 -14.66 7.52 2.99
C PHE A 108 -15.94 7.37 3.78
N SER A 109 -16.32 6.13 4.06
CA SER A 109 -17.35 5.81 5.03
C SER A 109 -16.87 6.02 6.47
N PHE A 110 -17.80 6.20 7.38
CA PHE A 110 -17.52 6.23 8.82
C PHE A 110 -16.74 4.99 9.28
N THR A 111 -17.18 3.80 8.84
CA THR A 111 -16.53 2.53 9.19
C THR A 111 -15.08 2.52 8.74
N PHE A 112 -14.80 2.95 7.50
CA PHE A 112 -13.41 3.05 7.02
C PHE A 112 -12.58 3.92 7.94
N VAL A 113 -13.03 5.15 8.23
CA VAL A 113 -12.26 6.13 9.01
C VAL A 113 -11.98 5.65 10.43
N LYS A 114 -12.95 5.01 11.07
CA LYS A 114 -12.79 4.55 12.46
C LYS A 114 -12.06 3.23 12.62
N THR A 115 -11.89 2.46 11.53
CA THR A 115 -11.17 1.18 11.55
C THR A 115 -9.83 1.21 10.84
N TYR A 116 -9.51 2.29 10.11
CA TYR A 116 -8.24 2.43 9.41
C TYR A 116 -7.13 2.96 10.32
N PRO A 117 -6.12 2.14 10.66
CA PRO A 117 -4.97 2.60 11.43
C PRO A 117 -4.01 3.38 10.52
N VAL A 118 -3.95 4.71 10.65
CA VAL A 118 -3.01 5.54 9.90
C VAL A 118 -1.60 5.33 10.44
N LEU A 119 -0.78 4.51 9.80
CA LEU A 119 0.59 4.20 10.22
C LEU A 119 1.64 5.07 9.55
N SER A 120 1.43 5.42 8.29
CA SER A 120 2.32 6.27 7.49
C SER A 120 2.34 7.71 8.02
N ARG A 121 3.52 8.34 7.92
CA ARG A 121 3.70 9.74 8.31
C ARG A 121 3.63 10.71 7.13
N GLY A 122 3.97 10.25 5.95
CA GLY A 122 4.17 11.05 4.74
C GLY A 122 3.07 10.84 3.68
N PHE A 123 3.47 11.03 2.43
CA PHE A 123 2.61 10.90 1.24
C PHE A 123 2.31 9.45 0.85
N GLU A 124 2.94 8.48 1.48
CA GLU A 124 2.64 7.07 1.30
C GLU A 124 1.27 6.66 1.88
N VAL A 125 0.62 7.56 2.61
CA VAL A 125 -0.68 7.31 3.24
C VAL A 125 -1.78 6.98 2.23
N GLU A 126 -1.79 7.59 1.05
CA GLU A 126 -2.77 7.29 0.00
C GLU A 126 -2.62 5.85 -0.51
N THR A 127 -1.37 5.43 -0.68
CA THR A 127 -1.04 4.07 -1.06
C THR A 127 -1.46 3.08 0.04
N GLU A 128 -1.18 3.41 1.30
CA GLU A 128 -1.56 2.61 2.47
C GLU A 128 -3.08 2.44 2.56
N MET A 129 -3.87 3.51 2.39
CA MET A 129 -5.33 3.44 2.34
C MET A 129 -5.85 2.49 1.27
N THR A 130 -5.27 2.54 0.07
CA THR A 130 -5.66 1.66 -1.03
C THR A 130 -5.36 0.21 -0.70
N ILE A 131 -4.17 -0.08 -0.14
CA ILE A 131 -3.78 -1.44 0.24
C ILE A 131 -4.64 -1.97 1.38
N HIS A 132 -4.89 -1.14 2.40
CA HIS A 132 -5.79 -1.49 3.50
C HIS A 132 -7.16 -1.90 2.98
N SER A 133 -7.72 -1.13 2.06
CA SER A 133 -9.01 -1.43 1.43
C SER A 133 -8.98 -2.77 0.68
N LEU A 134 -7.98 -2.98 -0.17
CA LEU A 134 -7.83 -4.20 -0.96
C LEU A 134 -7.57 -5.42 -0.08
N ASN A 135 -6.71 -5.29 0.93
CA ASN A 135 -6.40 -6.37 1.86
C ASN A 135 -7.61 -6.83 2.67
N ASN A 136 -8.48 -5.90 3.04
CA ASN A 136 -9.66 -6.17 3.85
C ASN A 136 -10.95 -6.37 3.02
N ASN A 137 -10.85 -6.42 1.67
CA ASN A 137 -11.98 -6.55 0.74
C ASN A 137 -13.05 -5.46 0.94
N LEU A 138 -12.65 -4.24 1.26
CA LEU A 138 -13.56 -3.11 1.33
C LEU A 138 -14.06 -2.73 -0.06
N ARG A 139 -15.26 -2.16 -0.15
CA ARG A 139 -15.88 -1.76 -1.41
C ARG A 139 -15.27 -0.46 -1.90
N LEU A 140 -14.49 -0.55 -2.99
CA LEU A 140 -13.85 0.58 -3.65
C LEU A 140 -14.65 1.03 -4.87
N TYR A 141 -14.71 2.33 -5.11
CA TYR A 141 -15.19 2.92 -6.34
C TYR A 141 -14.18 3.95 -6.87
N GLU A 142 -13.87 3.91 -8.15
CA GLU A 142 -13.05 4.92 -8.80
C GLU A 142 -13.95 5.82 -9.65
N MET A 143 -13.90 7.11 -9.41
CA MET A 143 -14.67 8.11 -10.11
C MET A 143 -13.72 9.00 -10.92
N PRO A 144 -13.83 9.04 -12.26
CA PRO A 144 -13.05 9.97 -13.07
C PRO A 144 -13.34 11.41 -12.67
N ILE A 145 -12.28 12.18 -12.39
CA ILE A 145 -12.36 13.59 -12.05
C ILE A 145 -11.53 14.43 -13.01
N GLN A 146 -11.94 15.67 -13.24
CA GLN A 146 -11.09 16.64 -13.93
C GLN A 146 -10.00 17.10 -12.98
N TYR A 147 -8.75 16.96 -13.40
CA TYR A 147 -7.60 17.46 -12.64
C TYR A 147 -7.18 18.81 -13.22
N ARG A 148 -6.95 19.79 -12.34
CA ARG A 148 -6.46 21.12 -12.73
C ARG A 148 -4.97 21.19 -12.45
N ASP A 149 -4.22 21.81 -13.35
CA ASP A 149 -2.80 22.10 -13.10
C ASP A 149 -2.66 23.08 -11.93
N ARG A 150 -1.56 22.91 -11.22
CA ARG A 150 -1.22 23.83 -10.13
C ARG A 150 -1.03 25.25 -10.67
N PRO A 151 -1.42 26.29 -9.91
CA PRO A 151 -1.13 27.66 -10.27
C PRO A 151 0.36 27.89 -10.57
N GLU A 152 0.67 28.73 -11.57
CA GLU A 152 2.04 29.08 -11.93
C GLU A 152 2.81 29.60 -10.72
N GLY A 153 4.03 29.08 -10.50
CA GLY A 153 4.89 29.41 -9.35
C GLY A 153 4.97 28.33 -8.25
N SER A 154 4.16 27.27 -8.31
CA SER A 154 4.25 26.14 -7.40
C SER A 154 5.37 25.18 -7.80
N VAL A 155 6.46 25.15 -7.04
CA VAL A 155 7.60 24.25 -7.29
C VAL A 155 7.32 22.87 -6.67
N SER A 156 7.31 21.82 -7.51
CA SER A 156 7.29 20.43 -7.02
C SER A 156 8.62 20.12 -6.33
N LYS A 157 8.57 19.72 -5.06
CA LYS A 157 9.74 19.31 -4.25
C LYS A 157 10.16 17.86 -4.50
N LEU A 158 9.80 17.25 -5.63
CA LEU A 158 10.08 15.86 -5.93
C LEU A 158 11.49 15.69 -6.51
N ASP A 159 12.30 14.86 -5.86
CA ASP A 159 13.60 14.40 -6.34
C ASP A 159 13.44 13.04 -7.03
N THR A 160 13.69 13.01 -8.35
CA THR A 160 13.36 11.87 -9.22
C THR A 160 14.08 10.58 -8.84
N VAL A 161 15.34 10.65 -8.42
CA VAL A 161 16.15 9.46 -8.08
C VAL A 161 15.87 9.01 -6.64
N GLY A 162 15.86 9.97 -5.70
CA GLY A 162 15.56 9.69 -4.30
C GLY A 162 14.14 9.15 -4.10
N ASP A 163 13.19 9.67 -4.86
CA ASP A 163 11.79 9.21 -4.80
C ASP A 163 11.60 7.83 -5.45
N GLY A 164 12.36 7.51 -6.50
CA GLY A 164 12.37 6.17 -7.09
C GLY A 164 12.83 5.08 -6.09
N ILE A 165 13.87 5.35 -5.30
CA ILE A 165 14.35 4.44 -4.25
C ILE A 165 13.30 4.30 -3.13
N LYS A 166 12.65 5.37 -2.72
CA LYS A 166 11.57 5.34 -1.72
C LYS A 166 10.38 4.51 -2.20
N VAL A 167 9.97 4.69 -3.45
CA VAL A 167 8.90 3.90 -4.08
C VAL A 167 9.24 2.41 -4.07
N MET A 168 10.47 2.04 -4.48
CA MET A 168 10.93 0.66 -4.45
C MET A 168 10.95 0.10 -3.03
N GLY A 169 11.45 0.86 -2.06
CA GLY A 169 11.41 0.50 -0.64
C GLY A 169 9.99 0.30 -0.11
N THR A 170 9.04 1.13 -0.55
CA THR A 170 7.63 1.00 -0.19
C THR A 170 7.03 -0.28 -0.77
N ILE A 171 7.24 -0.58 -2.06
CA ILE A 171 6.77 -1.82 -2.69
C ILE A 171 7.34 -3.05 -1.95
N PHE A 172 8.64 -3.05 -1.66
CA PHE A 172 9.29 -4.16 -0.95
C PHE A 172 8.70 -4.37 0.45
N ARG A 173 8.50 -3.27 1.19
CA ARG A 173 7.84 -3.31 2.50
C ARG A 173 6.44 -3.89 2.40
N MET A 174 5.65 -3.46 1.41
CA MET A 174 4.28 -3.91 1.19
C MET A 174 4.19 -5.41 0.88
N ILE A 175 5.06 -5.91 0.00
CA ILE A 175 5.09 -7.36 -0.32
C ILE A 175 5.43 -8.15 0.95
N ARG A 176 6.40 -7.70 1.73
CA ARG A 176 6.81 -8.33 2.98
C ARG A 176 5.69 -8.36 4.03
N GLU A 177 4.92 -7.27 4.17
CA GLU A 177 3.92 -7.10 5.22
C GLU A 177 2.58 -7.77 4.85
N TYR A 178 2.13 -7.61 3.60
CA TYR A 178 0.81 -8.08 3.17
C TYR A 178 0.80 -9.45 2.49
N LYS A 179 1.93 -9.91 1.99
CA LYS A 179 2.10 -11.22 1.35
C LYS A 179 3.41 -11.89 1.79
N PRO A 180 3.56 -12.16 3.10
CA PRO A 180 4.83 -12.67 3.63
C PRO A 180 5.19 -14.06 3.10
N LEU A 181 4.22 -14.94 2.86
CA LEU A 181 4.51 -16.28 2.34
C LEU A 181 5.16 -16.26 0.94
N PRO A 182 4.63 -15.58 -0.08
CA PRO A 182 5.34 -15.43 -1.36
C PRO A 182 6.71 -14.79 -1.21
N PHE A 183 6.87 -13.82 -0.32
CA PHE A 183 8.13 -13.11 -0.09
C PHE A 183 9.19 -14.01 0.55
N PHE A 184 8.97 -14.45 1.78
CA PHE A 184 9.94 -15.26 2.52
C PHE A 184 10.02 -16.69 1.97
N GLY A 185 8.88 -17.28 1.61
CA GLY A 185 8.81 -18.61 1.03
C GLY A 185 9.46 -18.69 -0.35
N GLY A 186 9.31 -17.66 -1.19
CA GLY A 186 9.98 -17.58 -2.48
C GLY A 186 11.50 -17.55 -2.33
N ILE A 187 12.04 -16.68 -1.47
CA ILE A 187 13.46 -16.62 -1.15
C ILE A 187 13.93 -17.96 -0.55
N GLY A 188 13.16 -18.51 0.39
CA GLY A 188 13.46 -19.77 1.04
C GLY A 188 13.54 -20.95 0.05
N CYS A 189 12.60 -21.02 -0.90
CA CYS A 189 12.61 -22.02 -1.96
C CYS A 189 13.85 -21.89 -2.86
N VAL A 190 14.22 -20.67 -3.26
CA VAL A 190 15.44 -20.45 -4.08
C VAL A 190 16.70 -20.91 -3.37
N LEU A 191 16.87 -20.54 -2.09
CA LEU A 191 18.01 -20.97 -1.29
C LEU A 191 18.02 -22.48 -1.06
N GLY A 192 16.85 -23.07 -0.78
CA GLY A 192 16.70 -24.51 -0.58
C GLY A 192 17.07 -25.30 -1.84
N VAL A 193 16.55 -24.89 -3.02
CA VAL A 193 16.88 -25.52 -4.30
C VAL A 193 18.36 -25.41 -4.60
N LEU A 194 18.95 -24.21 -4.41
CA LEU A 194 20.39 -24.01 -4.60
C LEU A 194 21.21 -24.93 -3.68
N GLY A 195 20.84 -25.03 -2.41
CA GLY A 195 21.49 -25.91 -1.45
C GLY A 195 21.39 -27.39 -1.84
N VAL A 196 20.19 -27.85 -2.28
CA VAL A 196 19.97 -29.22 -2.73
C VAL A 196 20.80 -29.53 -3.99
N VAL A 197 20.87 -28.61 -4.95
CA VAL A 197 21.71 -28.78 -6.16
C VAL A 197 23.19 -28.92 -5.78
N LEU A 198 23.67 -28.06 -4.87
CA LEU A 198 25.08 -28.13 -4.41
C LEU A 198 25.34 -29.45 -3.62
N CYS A 199 24.44 -29.89 -2.77
CA CYS A 199 24.53 -31.20 -2.12
C CYS A 199 24.59 -32.32 -3.15
N GLY A 200 23.77 -32.27 -4.19
CA GLY A 200 23.76 -33.24 -5.29
C GLY A 200 25.11 -33.37 -5.98
N THR A 201 25.79 -32.23 -6.27
CA THR A 201 27.13 -32.26 -6.89
C THR A 201 28.17 -32.96 -6.00
N VAL A 202 28.14 -32.69 -4.69
CA VAL A 202 29.04 -33.35 -3.72
C VAL A 202 28.73 -34.84 -3.58
N THR A 203 27.45 -35.23 -3.64
CA THR A 203 27.03 -36.63 -3.59
C THR A 203 27.49 -37.42 -4.81
N VAL A 204 27.42 -36.83 -6.00
CA VAL A 204 27.94 -37.44 -7.25
C VAL A 204 29.49 -37.61 -7.17
N ASP A 205 30.20 -36.59 -6.67
CA ASP A 205 31.67 -36.69 -6.48
C ASP A 205 32.02 -37.84 -5.51
N PHE A 206 31.24 -37.97 -4.42
CA PHE A 206 31.41 -39.07 -3.44
C PHE A 206 31.17 -40.44 -4.05
N TRP A 207 30.15 -40.62 -4.88
CA TRP A 207 29.90 -41.89 -5.54
C TRP A 207 31.00 -42.30 -6.50
N ASN A 208 31.65 -41.33 -7.15
CA ASN A 208 32.74 -41.61 -8.09
C ASN A 208 34.10 -41.84 -7.42
N THR A 209 34.34 -41.20 -6.24
CA THR A 209 35.69 -41.20 -5.64
C THR A 209 35.74 -41.91 -4.27
N GLY A 210 34.60 -42.19 -3.66
CA GLY A 210 34.48 -42.73 -2.27
C GLY A 210 34.88 -41.75 -1.17
N MET A 211 35.20 -40.46 -1.53
CA MET A 211 35.64 -39.43 -0.59
C MET A 211 34.87 -38.12 -0.77
N VAL A 212 34.68 -37.40 0.34
CA VAL A 212 34.08 -36.04 0.31
C VAL A 212 35.18 -35.00 0.09
N ALA A 213 35.62 -34.83 -1.14
CA ALA A 213 36.71 -33.91 -1.49
C ALA A 213 36.33 -32.42 -1.26
N ARG A 214 35.04 -32.06 -1.39
CA ARG A 214 34.55 -30.68 -1.27
C ARG A 214 33.76 -30.45 0.04
N PHE A 215 34.38 -30.80 1.19
CA PHE A 215 33.73 -30.67 2.49
C PHE A 215 33.22 -29.24 2.81
N PRO A 216 33.94 -28.13 2.53
CA PRO A 216 33.41 -26.79 2.71
C PRO A 216 32.15 -26.51 1.88
N THR A 217 32.07 -27.03 0.66
CA THR A 217 30.89 -26.89 -0.22
C THR A 217 29.68 -27.61 0.38
N LEU A 218 29.90 -28.81 0.97
CA LEU A 218 28.84 -29.57 1.62
C LEU A 218 28.27 -28.80 2.82
N ILE A 219 29.13 -28.22 3.67
CA ILE A 219 28.69 -27.40 4.80
C ILE A 219 27.88 -26.20 4.30
N GLY A 220 28.40 -25.46 3.31
CA GLY A 220 27.67 -24.32 2.73
C GLY A 220 26.32 -24.71 2.13
N ALA A 221 26.24 -25.84 1.45
CA ALA A 221 25.01 -26.37 0.87
C ALA A 221 23.96 -26.73 1.95
N VAL A 222 24.38 -27.39 3.02
CA VAL A 222 23.50 -27.71 4.16
C VAL A 222 23.02 -26.43 4.82
N MET A 223 23.89 -25.43 5.03
CA MET A 223 23.49 -24.14 5.60
C MET A 223 22.46 -23.40 4.72
N LEU A 224 22.58 -23.48 3.40
CA LEU A 224 21.61 -22.90 2.47
C LEU A 224 20.23 -23.61 2.58
N VAL A 225 20.21 -24.94 2.69
CA VAL A 225 18.97 -25.70 2.89
C VAL A 225 18.29 -25.29 4.21
N ILE A 226 19.07 -25.24 5.29
CA ILE A 226 18.55 -24.84 6.62
C ILE A 226 18.03 -23.41 6.59
N ALA A 227 18.78 -22.47 6.03
CA ALA A 227 18.34 -21.08 5.88
C ALA A 227 17.07 -20.96 5.03
N GLY A 228 17.00 -21.72 3.92
CA GLY A 228 15.82 -21.79 3.07
C GLY A 228 14.59 -22.31 3.82
N LEU A 229 14.75 -23.37 4.61
CA LEU A 229 13.67 -23.93 5.42
C LEU A 229 13.21 -22.93 6.50
N LEU A 230 14.13 -22.27 7.20
CA LEU A 230 13.80 -21.26 8.21
C LEU A 230 13.03 -20.09 7.60
N LEU A 231 13.43 -19.57 6.44
CA LEU A 231 12.71 -18.51 5.75
C LEU A 231 11.32 -18.97 5.29
N PHE A 232 11.19 -20.20 4.79
CA PHE A 232 9.90 -20.73 4.40
C PHE A 232 8.95 -20.83 5.59
N VAL A 233 9.40 -21.39 6.72
CA VAL A 233 8.61 -21.48 7.97
C VAL A 233 8.24 -20.08 8.47
N THR A 234 9.17 -19.15 8.45
CA THR A 234 8.90 -17.74 8.80
C THR A 234 7.79 -17.16 7.91
N GLY A 235 7.86 -17.41 6.61
CA GLY A 235 6.81 -16.98 5.66
C GLY A 235 5.43 -17.55 6.00
N VAL A 236 5.35 -18.83 6.36
CA VAL A 236 4.09 -19.48 6.77
C VAL A 236 3.54 -18.87 8.06
N VAL A 237 4.38 -18.68 9.07
CA VAL A 237 3.96 -18.10 10.36
C VAL A 237 3.41 -16.69 10.17
N LEU A 238 4.14 -15.84 9.44
CA LEU A 238 3.72 -14.47 9.17
C LEU A 238 2.44 -14.40 8.31
N ASP A 239 2.25 -15.33 7.37
CA ASP A 239 1.03 -15.41 6.56
C ASP A 239 -0.21 -15.77 7.41
N VAL A 240 -0.04 -16.67 8.39
CA VAL A 240 -1.11 -16.99 9.35
C VAL A 240 -1.42 -15.79 10.23
N MET A 241 -0.41 -15.05 10.70
CA MET A 241 -0.61 -13.82 11.47
C MET A 241 -1.39 -12.78 10.66
N ALA A 242 -0.97 -12.49 9.42
CA ALA A 242 -1.66 -11.54 8.55
C ALA A 242 -3.14 -11.95 8.28
N LYS A 243 -3.42 -13.24 8.15
CA LYS A 243 -4.79 -13.75 8.01
C LYS A 243 -5.60 -13.59 9.30
N ASN A 244 -4.99 -13.73 10.47
CA ASN A 244 -5.67 -13.51 11.75
C ASN A 244 -5.97 -12.02 11.98
N ASP A 245 -5.06 -11.14 11.64
CA ASP A 245 -5.29 -9.68 11.70
C ASP A 245 -6.48 -9.27 10.82
N ARG A 246 -6.59 -9.83 9.63
CA ARG A 246 -7.74 -9.61 8.74
C ARG A 246 -9.06 -10.12 9.34
N LYS A 247 -9.05 -11.28 10.01
CA LYS A 247 -10.25 -11.77 10.71
C LYS A 247 -10.65 -10.86 11.86
N ALA A 248 -9.67 -10.38 12.66
CA ALA A 248 -9.91 -9.43 13.74
C ALA A 248 -10.53 -8.13 13.21
N PHE A 249 -9.99 -7.59 12.10
CA PHE A 249 -10.55 -6.40 11.44
C PHE A 249 -12.03 -6.58 11.04
N ILE A 250 -12.40 -7.74 10.46
CA ILE A 250 -13.80 -8.01 10.06
C ILE A 250 -14.73 -8.02 11.28
N VAL A 251 -14.30 -8.62 12.39
CA VAL A 251 -15.09 -8.66 13.63
C VAL A 251 -15.26 -7.25 14.22
N GLU A 252 -14.19 -6.48 14.24
CA GLU A 252 -14.20 -5.10 14.74
C GLU A 252 -15.09 -4.20 13.88
N SER A 253 -14.93 -4.25 12.55
CA SER A 253 -15.75 -3.49 11.60
C SER A 253 -17.26 -3.80 11.76
N ASN A 254 -17.62 -5.08 11.93
CA ASN A 254 -19.00 -5.47 12.17
C ASN A 254 -19.52 -4.92 13.52
N SER A 255 -18.68 -4.86 14.54
CA SER A 255 -19.05 -4.31 15.85
C SER A 255 -19.34 -2.80 15.75
N PHE A 256 -18.53 -2.03 15.05
CA PHE A 256 -18.78 -0.62 14.76
C PHE A 256 -20.09 -0.40 13.98
N ALA A 257 -20.33 -1.22 12.95
CA ALA A 257 -21.56 -1.14 12.17
C ALA A 257 -22.82 -1.42 13.01
N MET A 258 -22.75 -2.32 13.99
CA MET A 258 -23.88 -2.59 14.92
C MET A 258 -24.13 -1.46 15.91
N LEU A 259 -23.06 -0.84 16.45
CA LEU A 259 -23.20 0.29 17.39
C LEU A 259 -23.86 1.50 16.74
N ARG A 260 -23.64 1.72 15.44
CA ARG A 260 -24.20 2.85 14.69
C ARG A 260 -25.69 2.65 14.32
N ARG A 261 -26.19 1.41 14.28
CA ARG A 261 -27.59 1.10 13.97
C ARG A 261 -28.52 1.29 15.18
N ARG A 262 -27.97 1.53 16.35
CA ARG A 262 -28.71 1.86 17.60
C ARG A 262 -28.76 3.36 17.82
#